data_f55975cd35f05fa306159cdb6d47b41a
#
_entry.id   f55975cd35f05fa306159cdb6d47b41a
#
_cell.length_a   1.000
_cell.length_b   1.000
_cell.length_c   1.000
_cell.angle_alpha   90.00
_cell.angle_beta   90.00
_cell.angle_gamma   90.00
#
_symmetry.space_group_name_H-M   'P 1'
#
loop_
_entity.id
_entity.type
_entity.pdbx_description
1 polymer ?
#
loop_
_entity_poly.entity_id
_entity_poly.type
_entity_poly.pdbx_seq_one_letter_code
_entity_poly.pdbx_strand_id
1 'polypeptide(L)'
;MSKTVLITGSTRGIGLALAAHYTQEGWKVIGCARDVSAADKLRELAPYKLVQLDAADEASIERAAAELQGEAIDLLINNAGILEKETLENTTKQGLLKQFEVNAVGPFLVTRAFVPQLKAAAAKSGSAIVAQISSDYGSFTEAIPRGLFAYRASKAALNMITRSLSLDLKEDKIVCLLLHPGFVATDMNKHTGPVSQADSVAGLTKVIASTTLEDNGRYCDYTGRNMTW
;
A
#
# COMPACT_ATOMS: atom_id res chain seq x y z
N MET A 1 15.87 16.08 9.86
CA MET A 1 14.86 16.53 8.87
C MET A 1 13.62 15.65 9.01
N SER A 2 12.42 16.20 8.83
CA SER A 2 11.18 15.40 8.86
C SER A 2 11.15 14.44 7.67
N LYS A 3 10.80 13.16 7.88
CA LYS A 3 10.62 12.17 6.82
C LYS A 3 9.30 12.39 6.08
N THR A 4 9.21 11.93 4.85
CA THR A 4 8.03 12.05 4.00
C THR A 4 7.42 10.68 3.73
N VAL A 5 6.11 10.56 3.91
CA VAL A 5 5.34 9.37 3.53
C VAL A 5 4.28 9.72 2.49
N LEU A 6 4.18 8.91 1.43
CA LEU A 6 3.08 8.95 0.47
C LEU A 6 2.19 7.74 0.67
N ILE A 7 0.86 7.95 0.80
CA ILE A 7 -0.10 6.89 1.07
C ILE A 7 -1.21 6.92 0.02
N THR A 8 -1.35 5.84 -0.76
CA THR A 8 -2.48 5.70 -1.70
C THR A 8 -3.74 5.21 -0.98
N GLY A 9 -4.91 5.69 -1.40
CA GLY A 9 -6.19 5.30 -0.79
C GLY A 9 -6.33 5.75 0.67
N SER A 10 -5.90 6.97 0.98
CA SER A 10 -5.80 7.51 2.35
C SER A 10 -7.06 8.19 2.89
N THR A 11 -8.21 8.12 2.18
CA THR A 11 -9.45 8.83 2.58
C THR A 11 -10.30 8.10 3.61
N ARG A 12 -10.05 6.81 3.85
CA ARG A 12 -10.81 5.97 4.80
C ARG A 12 -10.00 4.74 5.24
N GLY A 13 -10.56 4.00 6.21
CA GLY A 13 -10.03 2.71 6.65
C GLY A 13 -8.57 2.78 7.07
N ILE A 14 -7.80 1.74 6.73
CA ILE A 14 -6.39 1.62 7.08
C ILE A 14 -5.57 2.80 6.57
N GLY A 15 -5.81 3.24 5.33
CA GLY A 15 -5.06 4.34 4.73
C GLY A 15 -5.23 5.68 5.47
N LEU A 16 -6.44 6.00 5.93
CA LEU A 16 -6.70 7.19 6.75
C LEU A 16 -6.06 7.07 8.14
N ALA A 17 -6.14 5.89 8.74
CA ALA A 17 -5.54 5.64 10.05
C ALA A 17 -3.99 5.70 9.99
N LEU A 18 -3.37 5.22 8.90
CA LEU A 18 -1.94 5.39 8.64
C LEU A 18 -1.58 6.87 8.45
N ALA A 19 -2.39 7.64 7.70
CA ALA A 19 -2.18 9.08 7.52
C ALA A 19 -2.23 9.82 8.87
N ALA A 20 -3.22 9.50 9.71
CA ALA A 20 -3.32 10.08 11.05
C ALA A 20 -2.11 9.74 11.92
N HIS A 21 -1.67 8.49 11.94
CA HIS A 21 -0.49 8.04 12.69
C HIS A 21 0.77 8.82 12.27
N TYR A 22 1.09 8.85 10.97
CA TYR A 22 2.30 9.53 10.51
C TYR A 22 2.24 11.05 10.68
N THR A 23 1.04 11.66 10.64
CA THR A 23 0.86 13.08 10.98
C THR A 23 1.19 13.32 12.46
N GLN A 24 0.71 12.46 13.37
CA GLN A 24 1.01 12.56 14.81
C GLN A 24 2.50 12.36 15.10
N GLU A 25 3.18 11.49 14.34
CA GLU A 25 4.63 11.28 14.44
C GLU A 25 5.46 12.40 13.78
N GLY A 26 4.84 13.46 13.27
CA GLY A 26 5.52 14.62 12.69
C GLY A 26 6.12 14.39 11.30
N TRP A 27 5.66 13.37 10.57
CA TRP A 27 6.06 13.16 9.18
C TRP A 27 5.33 14.12 8.24
N LYS A 28 5.94 14.41 7.12
CA LYS A 28 5.26 15.05 5.99
C LYS A 28 4.39 14.01 5.29
N VAL A 29 3.09 14.05 5.54
CA VAL A 29 2.14 13.12 4.94
C VAL A 29 1.64 13.64 3.60
N ILE A 30 1.86 12.88 2.52
CA ILE A 30 1.25 13.09 1.21
C ILE A 30 0.11 12.09 1.10
N GLY A 31 -1.12 12.56 1.29
CA GLY A 31 -2.32 11.74 1.22
C GLY A 31 -2.87 11.74 -0.20
N CYS A 32 -3.07 10.54 -0.80
CA CYS A 32 -3.60 10.41 -2.14
C CYS A 32 -5.05 9.94 -2.14
N ALA A 33 -5.88 10.60 -2.96
CA ALA A 33 -7.29 10.32 -3.15
C ALA A 33 -7.66 10.35 -4.63
N ARG A 34 -8.64 9.52 -5.05
CA ARG A 34 -9.21 9.58 -6.40
C ARG A 34 -9.95 10.90 -6.65
N ASP A 35 -10.63 11.36 -5.62
CA ASP A 35 -11.31 12.64 -5.59
C ASP A 35 -10.89 13.40 -4.32
N VAL A 36 -10.06 14.41 -4.50
CA VAL A 36 -9.58 15.24 -3.40
C VAL A 36 -10.67 16.17 -2.85
N SER A 37 -11.72 16.48 -3.62
CA SER A 37 -12.82 17.30 -3.16
C SER A 37 -13.66 16.59 -2.08
N ALA A 38 -13.75 15.26 -2.14
CA ALA A 38 -14.47 14.40 -1.20
C ALA A 38 -13.59 13.82 -0.07
N ALA A 39 -12.38 14.35 0.12
CA ALA A 39 -11.39 13.84 1.08
C ALA A 39 -11.43 14.59 2.43
N ASP A 40 -12.60 14.91 2.97
CA ASP A 40 -12.76 15.78 4.16
C ASP A 40 -12.02 15.25 5.37
N LYS A 41 -12.22 13.98 5.74
CA LYS A 41 -11.54 13.36 6.89
C LYS A 41 -10.01 13.39 6.76
N LEU A 42 -9.50 13.24 5.54
CA LEU A 42 -8.05 13.34 5.30
C LEU A 42 -7.58 14.79 5.39
N ARG A 43 -8.39 15.75 4.93
CA ARG A 43 -8.09 17.19 5.01
C ARG A 43 -8.06 17.68 6.46
N GLU A 44 -8.96 17.14 7.33
CA GLU A 44 -8.99 17.43 8.77
C GLU A 44 -7.68 17.02 9.49
N LEU A 45 -6.94 16.06 8.96
CA LEU A 45 -5.61 15.69 9.49
C LEU A 45 -4.52 16.72 9.15
N ALA A 46 -4.82 17.75 8.36
CA ALA A 46 -3.87 18.75 7.87
C ALA A 46 -2.58 18.13 7.27
N PRO A 47 -2.69 17.20 6.30
CA PRO A 47 -1.52 16.57 5.70
C PRO A 47 -0.65 17.60 4.99
N TYR A 48 0.63 17.29 4.80
CA TYR A 48 1.56 18.15 4.07
C TYR A 48 1.08 18.46 2.65
N LYS A 49 0.54 17.44 1.95
CA LYS A 49 -0.10 17.57 0.64
C LYS A 49 -1.27 16.63 0.49
N LEU A 50 -2.26 17.07 -0.28
CA LEU A 50 -3.34 16.24 -0.82
C LEU A 50 -3.16 16.15 -2.32
N VAL A 51 -3.02 14.94 -2.86
CA VAL A 51 -2.73 14.70 -4.28
C VAL A 51 -3.80 13.81 -4.89
N GLN A 52 -4.28 14.18 -6.07
CA GLN A 52 -5.20 13.34 -6.80
C GLN A 52 -4.44 12.17 -7.45
N LEU A 53 -4.81 10.94 -7.07
CA LEU A 53 -4.24 9.72 -7.62
C LEU A 53 -5.27 8.61 -7.64
N ASP A 54 -5.59 8.11 -8.83
CA ASP A 54 -6.33 6.87 -9.03
C ASP A 54 -5.36 5.76 -9.42
N ALA A 55 -5.30 4.71 -8.60
CA ALA A 55 -4.41 3.56 -8.84
C ALA A 55 -4.81 2.73 -10.08
N ALA A 56 -6.00 2.92 -10.63
CA ALA A 56 -6.45 2.28 -11.88
C ALA A 56 -6.21 3.15 -13.13
N ASP A 57 -5.69 4.38 -12.98
CA ASP A 57 -5.46 5.31 -14.09
C ASP A 57 -3.97 5.71 -14.15
N GLU A 58 -3.23 5.12 -15.10
CA GLU A 58 -1.80 5.39 -15.29
C GLU A 58 -1.54 6.89 -15.52
N ALA A 59 -2.37 7.58 -16.30
CA ALA A 59 -2.22 9.01 -16.53
C ALA A 59 -2.40 9.83 -15.23
N SER A 60 -3.30 9.41 -14.33
CA SER A 60 -3.46 10.02 -13.00
C SER A 60 -2.21 9.81 -12.14
N ILE A 61 -1.61 8.61 -12.19
CA ILE A 61 -0.37 8.29 -11.46
C ILE A 61 0.79 9.15 -11.96
N GLU A 62 0.95 9.28 -13.28
CA GLU A 62 2.00 10.09 -13.88
C GLU A 62 1.87 11.57 -13.54
N ARG A 63 0.64 12.12 -13.56
CA ARG A 63 0.37 13.50 -13.12
C ARG A 63 0.75 13.70 -11.66
N ALA A 64 0.40 12.77 -10.78
CA ALA A 64 0.75 12.84 -9.36
C ALA A 64 2.27 12.80 -9.14
N ALA A 65 2.99 11.95 -9.88
CA ALA A 65 4.45 11.89 -9.80
C ALA A 65 5.12 13.17 -10.33
N ALA A 66 4.58 13.78 -11.38
CA ALA A 66 5.06 15.05 -11.92
C ALA A 66 4.81 16.22 -10.94
N GLU A 67 3.62 16.27 -10.30
CA GLU A 67 3.29 17.28 -9.27
C GLU A 67 4.26 17.21 -8.07
N LEU A 68 4.75 15.99 -7.77
CA LEU A 68 5.67 15.74 -6.66
C LEU A 68 7.14 15.66 -7.11
N GLN A 69 7.46 16.19 -8.28
CA GLN A 69 8.84 16.26 -8.75
C GLN A 69 9.71 17.06 -7.76
N GLY A 70 10.88 16.51 -7.39
CA GLY A 70 11.81 17.12 -6.43
C GLY A 70 11.53 16.81 -4.97
N GLU A 71 10.39 16.20 -4.63
CA GLU A 71 10.17 15.66 -3.28
C GLU A 71 11.07 14.45 -3.05
N ALA A 72 11.52 14.25 -1.81
CA ALA A 72 12.15 13.01 -1.38
C ALA A 72 11.12 12.23 -0.55
N ILE A 73 10.77 11.01 -0.98
CA ILE A 73 9.76 10.16 -0.33
C ILE A 73 10.48 9.01 0.37
N ASP A 74 10.54 9.06 1.70
CA ASP A 74 11.20 8.04 2.52
C ASP A 74 10.38 6.75 2.60
N LEU A 75 9.04 6.87 2.49
CA LEU A 75 8.10 5.75 2.58
C LEU A 75 6.95 5.92 1.58
N LEU A 76 6.80 4.95 0.69
CA LEU A 76 5.63 4.81 -0.16
C LEU A 76 4.76 3.67 0.37
N ILE A 77 3.51 3.95 0.73
CA ILE A 77 2.53 2.93 1.13
C ILE A 77 1.47 2.78 0.04
N ASN A 78 1.55 1.70 -0.71
CA ASN A 78 0.51 1.29 -1.65
C ASN A 78 -0.60 0.57 -0.86
N ASN A 79 -1.56 1.37 -0.37
CA ASN A 79 -2.68 0.87 0.42
C ASN A 79 -3.99 0.80 -0.39
N ALA A 80 -4.12 1.56 -1.48
CA ALA A 80 -5.32 1.51 -2.32
C ALA A 80 -5.61 0.08 -2.78
N GLY A 81 -6.86 -0.34 -2.66
CA GLY A 81 -7.30 -1.67 -3.07
C GLY A 81 -8.80 -1.82 -3.00
N ILE A 82 -9.31 -2.82 -3.71
CA ILE A 82 -10.71 -3.22 -3.73
C ILE A 82 -10.86 -4.71 -3.47
N LEU A 83 -12.02 -5.07 -2.89
CA LEU A 83 -12.47 -6.46 -2.76
C LEU A 83 -13.93 -6.51 -3.20
N GLU A 84 -14.18 -7.20 -4.29
CA GLU A 84 -15.52 -7.57 -4.75
C GLU A 84 -15.70 -9.05 -4.48
N LYS A 85 -16.76 -9.40 -3.71
CA LYS A 85 -17.02 -10.80 -3.37
C LYS A 85 -17.64 -11.50 -4.56
N GLU A 86 -17.04 -12.62 -4.95
CA GLU A 86 -17.55 -13.48 -6.01
C GLU A 86 -17.44 -14.97 -5.64
N THR A 87 -18.23 -15.77 -6.36
CA THR A 87 -18.24 -17.23 -6.32
C THR A 87 -17.83 -17.78 -7.69
N LEU A 88 -17.67 -19.10 -7.81
CA LEU A 88 -17.35 -19.72 -9.10
C LEU A 88 -18.39 -19.38 -10.18
N GLU A 89 -19.66 -19.29 -9.78
CA GLU A 89 -20.79 -19.10 -10.69
C GLU A 89 -20.92 -17.68 -11.21
N ASN A 90 -20.51 -16.68 -10.40
CA ASN A 90 -20.71 -15.26 -10.74
C ASN A 90 -19.43 -14.50 -11.04
N THR A 91 -18.26 -15.16 -10.97
CA THR A 91 -16.98 -14.54 -11.34
C THR A 91 -16.96 -14.21 -12.83
N THR A 92 -16.67 -12.96 -13.17
CA THR A 92 -16.61 -12.48 -14.55
C THR A 92 -15.19 -12.10 -14.94
N LYS A 93 -14.88 -12.15 -16.25
CA LYS A 93 -13.62 -11.63 -16.79
C LYS A 93 -13.39 -10.16 -16.38
N GLN A 94 -14.44 -9.34 -16.43
CA GLN A 94 -14.35 -7.92 -16.05
C GLN A 94 -14.02 -7.76 -14.57
N GLY A 95 -14.63 -8.53 -13.67
CA GLY A 95 -14.34 -8.51 -12.23
C GLY A 95 -12.91 -8.94 -11.93
N LEU A 96 -12.40 -10.00 -12.62
CA LEU A 96 -11.02 -10.44 -12.53
C LEU A 96 -10.05 -9.33 -12.94
N LEU A 97 -10.26 -8.73 -14.12
CA LEU A 97 -9.39 -7.68 -14.63
C LEU A 97 -9.41 -6.43 -13.75
N LYS A 98 -10.60 -6.00 -13.28
CA LYS A 98 -10.73 -4.82 -12.42
C LYS A 98 -9.97 -4.96 -11.10
N GLN A 99 -10.10 -6.10 -10.41
CA GLN A 99 -9.38 -6.32 -9.15
C GLN A 99 -7.88 -6.49 -9.38
N PHE A 100 -7.47 -7.12 -10.49
CA PHE A 100 -6.08 -7.22 -10.88
C PHE A 100 -5.47 -5.84 -11.17
N GLU A 101 -6.16 -5.00 -11.93
CA GLU A 101 -5.74 -3.65 -12.27
C GLU A 101 -5.49 -2.80 -11.01
N VAL A 102 -6.48 -2.71 -10.11
CA VAL A 102 -6.38 -1.87 -8.92
C VAL A 102 -5.39 -2.44 -7.89
N ASN A 103 -5.39 -3.77 -7.66
CA ASN A 103 -4.68 -4.37 -6.54
C ASN A 103 -3.25 -4.82 -6.89
N ALA A 104 -2.90 -4.96 -8.16
CA ALA A 104 -1.58 -5.45 -8.60
C ALA A 104 -0.91 -4.48 -9.58
N VAL A 105 -1.56 -4.15 -10.70
CA VAL A 105 -1.00 -3.25 -11.72
C VAL A 105 -0.82 -1.84 -11.15
N GLY A 106 -1.84 -1.31 -10.47
CA GLY A 106 -1.79 0.03 -9.87
C GLY A 106 -0.60 0.22 -8.92
N PRO A 107 -0.40 -0.62 -7.88
CA PRO A 107 0.76 -0.55 -7.01
C PRO A 107 2.10 -0.65 -7.73
N PHE A 108 2.20 -1.45 -8.80
CA PHE A 108 3.39 -1.48 -9.66
C PHE A 108 3.62 -0.14 -10.35
N LEU A 109 2.60 0.40 -11.02
CA LEU A 109 2.69 1.67 -11.76
C LEU A 109 3.01 2.83 -10.81
N VAL A 110 2.38 2.90 -9.64
CA VAL A 110 2.68 3.89 -8.60
C VAL A 110 4.13 3.75 -8.16
N THR A 111 4.60 2.55 -7.82
CA THR A 111 5.99 2.36 -7.41
C THR A 111 6.95 2.82 -8.51
N ARG A 112 6.72 2.41 -9.77
CA ARG A 112 7.53 2.78 -10.92
C ARG A 112 7.61 4.30 -11.13
N ALA A 113 6.47 4.99 -11.05
CA ALA A 113 6.38 6.42 -11.25
C ALA A 113 7.12 7.23 -10.17
N PHE A 114 7.16 6.70 -8.94
CA PHE A 114 7.80 7.36 -7.80
C PHE A 114 9.23 6.90 -7.50
N VAL A 115 9.85 6.05 -8.35
CA VAL A 115 11.26 5.65 -8.20
C VAL A 115 12.20 6.85 -8.05
N PRO A 116 12.08 7.95 -8.85
CA PRO A 116 12.98 9.10 -8.69
C PRO A 116 12.91 9.72 -7.28
N GLN A 117 11.72 9.85 -6.69
CA GLN A 117 11.53 10.42 -5.37
C GLN A 117 12.03 9.49 -4.26
N LEU A 118 11.87 8.17 -4.43
CA LEU A 118 12.40 7.16 -3.53
C LEU A 118 13.93 7.14 -3.56
N LYS A 119 14.56 7.21 -4.75
CA LYS A 119 16.02 7.34 -4.90
C LYS A 119 16.56 8.62 -4.24
N ALA A 120 15.82 9.74 -4.38
CA ALA A 120 16.19 10.99 -3.74
C ALA A 120 16.18 10.88 -2.20
N ALA A 121 15.22 10.14 -1.63
CA ALA A 121 15.20 9.86 -0.19
C ALA A 121 16.31 8.90 0.22
N ALA A 122 16.51 7.80 -0.51
CA ALA A 122 17.55 6.82 -0.23
C ALA A 122 18.96 7.46 -0.22
N ALA A 123 19.21 8.42 -1.14
CA ALA A 123 20.46 9.17 -1.17
C ALA A 123 20.67 10.05 0.07
N LYS A 124 19.59 10.56 0.68
CA LYS A 124 19.64 11.44 1.87
C LYS A 124 19.64 10.66 3.18
N SER A 125 18.84 9.61 3.27
CA SER A 125 18.54 8.89 4.52
C SER A 125 19.20 7.52 4.61
N GLY A 126 19.88 7.08 3.55
CA GLY A 126 20.55 5.77 3.46
C GLY A 126 19.65 4.67 2.89
N SER A 127 18.33 4.79 2.96
CA SER A 127 17.36 3.89 2.34
C SER A 127 16.00 4.57 2.17
N ALA A 128 15.13 3.98 1.31
CA ALA A 128 13.71 4.28 1.22
C ALA A 128 12.92 2.97 1.27
N ILE A 129 11.63 3.05 1.60
CA ILE A 129 10.78 1.87 1.75
C ILE A 129 9.54 1.98 0.85
N VAL A 130 9.21 0.88 0.17
CA VAL A 130 7.94 0.66 -0.51
C VAL A 130 7.19 -0.43 0.26
N ALA A 131 6.09 -0.06 0.91
CA ALA A 131 5.22 -0.95 1.65
C ALA A 131 3.96 -1.26 0.83
N GLN A 132 3.79 -2.50 0.42
CA GLN A 132 2.62 -2.98 -0.32
C GLN A 132 1.63 -3.60 0.68
N ILE A 133 0.43 -3.04 0.80
CA ILE A 133 -0.63 -3.65 1.63
C ILE A 133 -1.22 -4.84 0.86
N SER A 134 -0.74 -6.02 1.22
CA SER A 134 -1.17 -7.29 0.66
C SER A 134 -2.24 -7.96 1.53
N SER A 135 -2.34 -9.28 1.49
CA SER A 135 -3.29 -10.08 2.26
C SER A 135 -2.77 -11.52 2.37
N ASP A 136 -3.10 -12.21 3.45
CA ASP A 136 -2.98 -13.67 3.57
C ASP A 136 -3.66 -14.40 2.39
N TYR A 137 -4.70 -13.80 1.81
CA TYR A 137 -5.38 -14.32 0.62
C TYR A 137 -4.51 -14.34 -0.67
N GLY A 138 -3.37 -13.67 -0.67
CA GLY A 138 -2.35 -13.77 -1.71
C GLY A 138 -1.39 -14.95 -1.54
N SER A 139 -1.46 -15.66 -0.42
CA SER A 139 -0.67 -16.86 -0.16
C SER A 139 -1.34 -18.11 -0.78
N PHE A 140 -0.51 -19.08 -1.17
CA PHE A 140 -0.97 -20.40 -1.62
C PHE A 140 -1.12 -21.39 -0.45
N THR A 141 -0.55 -21.11 0.71
CA THR A 141 -0.43 -22.04 1.83
C THR A 141 -1.19 -21.61 3.09
N GLU A 142 -1.52 -20.32 3.23
CA GLU A 142 -2.38 -19.87 4.33
C GLU A 142 -3.81 -20.39 4.14
N ALA A 143 -4.53 -20.59 5.25
CA ALA A 143 -5.93 -21.04 5.21
C ALA A 143 -6.84 -19.97 4.59
N ILE A 144 -7.46 -20.29 3.47
CA ILE A 144 -8.27 -19.35 2.68
C ILE A 144 -9.68 -19.87 2.44
N PRO A 145 -10.69 -18.99 2.47
CA PRO A 145 -12.06 -19.38 2.17
C PRO A 145 -12.23 -19.71 0.69
N ARG A 146 -13.35 -20.35 0.35
CA ARG A 146 -13.76 -20.56 -1.04
C ARG A 146 -14.15 -19.24 -1.72
N GLY A 147 -14.07 -19.20 -3.04
CA GLY A 147 -14.39 -18.01 -3.85
C GLY A 147 -13.27 -16.97 -3.82
N LEU A 148 -13.62 -15.69 -4.03
CA LEU A 148 -12.70 -14.55 -4.05
C LEU A 148 -11.56 -14.71 -5.06
N PHE A 149 -11.85 -15.35 -6.21
CA PHE A 149 -10.85 -15.69 -7.23
C PHE A 149 -10.07 -14.47 -7.71
N ALA A 150 -10.78 -13.36 -8.03
CA ALA A 150 -10.17 -12.14 -8.51
C ALA A 150 -9.30 -11.46 -7.44
N TYR A 151 -9.82 -11.36 -6.21
CA TYR A 151 -9.07 -10.74 -5.11
C TYR A 151 -7.80 -11.53 -4.79
N ARG A 152 -7.94 -12.85 -4.63
CA ARG A 152 -6.82 -13.74 -4.31
C ARG A 152 -5.76 -13.72 -5.40
N ALA A 153 -6.17 -13.86 -6.67
CA ALA A 153 -5.26 -13.81 -7.81
C ALA A 153 -4.54 -12.44 -7.87
N SER A 154 -5.25 -11.34 -7.62
CA SER A 154 -4.66 -10.01 -7.61
C SER A 154 -3.62 -9.81 -6.49
N LYS A 155 -3.88 -10.36 -5.29
CA LYS A 155 -2.92 -10.27 -4.17
C LYS A 155 -1.72 -11.20 -4.35
N ALA A 156 -1.90 -12.38 -4.93
CA ALA A 156 -0.79 -13.24 -5.33
C ALA A 156 0.09 -12.58 -6.41
N ALA A 157 -0.53 -11.91 -7.38
CA ALA A 157 0.19 -11.14 -8.39
C ALA A 157 0.95 -9.96 -7.77
N LEU A 158 0.35 -9.21 -6.84
CA LEU A 158 1.02 -8.15 -6.08
C LEU A 158 2.25 -8.69 -5.34
N ASN A 159 2.12 -9.87 -4.71
CA ASN A 159 3.22 -10.52 -4.01
C ASN A 159 4.39 -10.80 -4.97
N MET A 160 4.12 -11.40 -6.14
CA MET A 160 5.15 -11.69 -7.13
C MET A 160 5.78 -10.41 -7.73
N ILE A 161 4.96 -9.43 -8.07
CA ILE A 161 5.44 -8.12 -8.57
C ILE A 161 6.36 -7.46 -7.53
N THR A 162 5.97 -7.47 -6.26
CA THR A 162 6.78 -6.87 -5.19
C THR A 162 8.10 -7.60 -5.00
N ARG A 163 8.08 -8.93 -5.12
CA ARG A 163 9.32 -9.71 -5.09
C ARG A 163 10.27 -9.34 -6.24
N SER A 164 9.74 -9.14 -7.44
CA SER A 164 10.54 -8.67 -8.59
C SER A 164 11.08 -7.25 -8.35
N LEU A 165 10.23 -6.31 -7.92
CA LEU A 165 10.65 -4.95 -7.56
C LEU A 165 11.76 -4.94 -6.50
N SER A 166 11.70 -5.86 -5.52
CA SER A 166 12.73 -5.96 -4.49
C SER A 166 14.11 -6.32 -5.04
N LEU A 167 14.16 -7.03 -6.15
CA LEU A 167 15.42 -7.35 -6.83
C LEU A 167 15.93 -6.16 -7.66
N ASP A 168 15.02 -5.54 -8.43
CA ASP A 168 15.36 -4.46 -9.34
C ASP A 168 15.78 -3.16 -8.62
N LEU A 169 15.18 -2.89 -7.45
CA LEU A 169 15.41 -1.66 -6.69
C LEU A 169 16.47 -1.81 -5.56
N LYS A 170 17.07 -2.99 -5.41
CA LYS A 170 18.02 -3.29 -4.34
C LYS A 170 19.25 -2.38 -4.34
N GLU A 171 19.85 -2.19 -5.50
CA GLU A 171 21.07 -1.37 -5.66
C GLU A 171 20.78 0.12 -5.37
N ASP A 172 19.53 0.55 -5.54
CA ASP A 172 19.08 1.89 -5.20
C ASP A 172 18.78 2.05 -3.68
N LYS A 173 18.99 1.01 -2.88
CA LYS A 173 18.69 0.95 -1.43
C LYS A 173 17.21 1.23 -1.14
N ILE A 174 16.33 0.78 -2.01
CA ILE A 174 14.89 0.82 -1.83
C ILE A 174 14.41 -0.56 -1.40
N VAL A 175 13.87 -0.65 -0.19
CA VAL A 175 13.36 -1.89 0.40
C VAL A 175 11.88 -2.05 0.03
N CYS A 176 11.51 -3.17 -0.55
CA CYS A 176 10.13 -3.52 -0.85
C CYS A 176 9.59 -4.53 0.16
N LEU A 177 8.49 -4.19 0.82
CA LEU A 177 7.82 -5.04 1.81
C LEU A 177 6.43 -5.42 1.35
N LEU A 178 6.01 -6.64 1.71
CA LEU A 178 4.63 -7.11 1.62
C LEU A 178 4.07 -7.22 3.04
N LEU A 179 2.98 -6.52 3.28
CA LEU A 179 2.37 -6.41 4.61
C LEU A 179 0.91 -6.88 4.58
N HIS A 180 0.60 -7.92 5.36
CA HIS A 180 -0.76 -8.32 5.64
C HIS A 180 -1.27 -7.55 6.86
N PRO A 181 -2.31 -6.70 6.72
CA PRO A 181 -2.79 -5.85 7.81
C PRO A 181 -3.60 -6.60 8.88
N GLY A 182 -3.87 -7.90 8.68
CA GLY A 182 -4.86 -8.66 9.43
C GLY A 182 -6.26 -8.52 8.82
N PHE A 183 -7.23 -9.26 9.34
CA PHE A 183 -8.64 -9.11 8.98
C PHE A 183 -9.23 -7.92 9.75
N VAL A 184 -9.01 -6.72 9.22
CA VAL A 184 -9.29 -5.43 9.89
C VAL A 184 -10.73 -5.01 9.69
N ALA A 185 -11.40 -4.56 10.76
CA ALA A 185 -12.76 -4.00 10.70
C ALA A 185 -12.80 -2.69 9.90
N THR A 186 -13.20 -2.76 8.65
CA THR A 186 -13.30 -1.64 7.70
C THR A 186 -14.57 -1.74 6.86
N ASP A 187 -14.90 -0.69 6.11
CA ASP A 187 -16.03 -0.69 5.16
C ASP A 187 -15.91 -1.84 4.14
N MET A 188 -14.68 -2.22 3.75
CA MET A 188 -14.42 -3.28 2.77
C MET A 188 -15.03 -4.63 3.17
N ASN A 189 -15.07 -4.92 4.47
CA ASN A 189 -15.64 -6.16 5.01
C ASN A 189 -16.86 -5.93 5.92
N LYS A 190 -17.51 -4.74 5.83
CA LYS A 190 -18.65 -4.35 6.65
C LYS A 190 -18.35 -4.41 8.16
N HIS A 191 -17.15 -4.05 8.55
CA HIS A 191 -16.64 -4.02 9.93
C HIS A 191 -16.71 -5.37 10.67
N THR A 192 -16.59 -6.50 9.93
CA THR A 192 -16.66 -7.85 10.52
C THR A 192 -15.30 -8.42 10.96
N GLY A 193 -14.21 -7.72 10.72
CA GLY A 193 -12.87 -8.18 11.11
C GLY A 193 -12.63 -8.13 12.62
N PRO A 194 -11.90 -9.10 13.21
CA PRO A 194 -11.57 -9.10 14.65
C PRO A 194 -10.45 -8.11 15.00
N VAL A 195 -9.68 -7.63 14.01
CA VAL A 195 -8.57 -6.70 14.23
C VAL A 195 -9.08 -5.27 14.12
N SER A 196 -8.82 -4.44 15.13
CA SER A 196 -9.12 -3.01 15.04
C SER A 196 -8.19 -2.29 14.06
N GLN A 197 -8.64 -1.15 13.50
CA GLN A 197 -7.78 -0.31 12.67
C GLN A 197 -6.56 0.19 13.46
N ALA A 198 -6.75 0.52 14.75
CA ALA A 198 -5.68 0.99 15.62
C ALA A 198 -4.59 -0.10 15.83
N ASP A 199 -4.98 -1.33 16.15
CA ASP A 199 -4.03 -2.43 16.35
C ASP A 199 -3.27 -2.78 15.07
N SER A 200 -3.99 -2.82 13.94
CA SER A 200 -3.39 -3.05 12.63
C SER A 200 -2.34 -1.98 12.28
N VAL A 201 -2.70 -0.71 12.43
CA VAL A 201 -1.79 0.41 12.13
C VAL A 201 -0.60 0.43 13.08
N ALA A 202 -0.80 0.26 14.38
CA ALA A 202 0.28 0.19 15.36
C ALA A 202 1.29 -0.92 15.01
N GLY A 203 0.77 -2.09 14.61
CA GLY A 203 1.62 -3.20 14.18
C GLY A 203 2.35 -2.92 12.87
N LEU A 204 1.64 -2.49 11.82
CA LEU A 204 2.23 -2.18 10.51
C LEU A 204 3.33 -1.12 10.62
N THR A 205 3.08 -0.04 11.35
CA THR A 205 4.07 1.05 11.51
C THR A 205 5.27 0.63 12.32
N LYS A 206 5.10 -0.25 13.32
CA LYS A 206 6.21 -0.88 14.05
C LYS A 206 7.08 -1.74 13.15
N VAL A 207 6.48 -2.58 12.29
CA VAL A 207 7.21 -3.39 11.30
C VAL A 207 7.98 -2.48 10.34
N ILE A 208 7.33 -1.47 9.78
CA ILE A 208 7.98 -0.52 8.86
C ILE A 208 9.15 0.21 9.55
N ALA A 209 8.96 0.67 10.79
CA ALA A 209 10.01 1.39 11.54
C ALA A 209 11.24 0.54 11.86
N SER A 210 11.07 -0.79 12.02
CA SER A 210 12.17 -1.73 12.29
C SER A 210 12.83 -2.28 11.03
N THR A 211 12.34 -1.91 9.84
CA THR A 211 12.81 -2.43 8.55
C THR A 211 14.24 -1.96 8.24
N THR A 212 15.06 -2.90 7.81
CA THR A 212 16.43 -2.69 7.33
C THR A 212 16.58 -3.14 5.88
N LEU A 213 17.74 -2.94 5.28
CA LEU A 213 18.03 -3.42 3.93
C LEU A 213 17.98 -4.96 3.80
N GLU A 214 18.15 -5.68 4.91
CA GLU A 214 18.09 -7.15 4.96
C GLU A 214 16.65 -7.68 4.84
N ASP A 215 15.65 -6.85 5.19
CA ASP A 215 14.24 -7.21 5.09
C ASP A 215 13.68 -7.08 3.66
N ASN A 216 14.52 -6.76 2.68
CA ASN A 216 14.06 -6.52 1.31
C ASN A 216 13.40 -7.75 0.68
N GLY A 217 12.17 -7.61 0.24
CA GLY A 217 11.33 -8.70 -0.27
C GLY A 217 10.63 -9.52 0.80
N ARG A 218 10.62 -9.06 2.07
CA ARG A 218 9.95 -9.74 3.18
C ARG A 218 8.43 -9.66 3.04
N TYR A 219 7.77 -10.77 3.33
CA TYR A 219 6.32 -10.87 3.45
C TYR A 219 5.96 -11.19 4.90
N CYS A 220 5.26 -10.29 5.58
CA CYS A 220 4.87 -10.47 6.98
C CYS A 220 3.50 -9.86 7.29
N ASP A 221 2.91 -10.28 8.41
CA ASP A 221 1.69 -9.67 8.92
C ASP A 221 2.00 -8.46 9.83
N TYR A 222 0.93 -7.77 10.26
CA TYR A 222 1.02 -6.59 11.13
C TYR A 222 1.68 -6.88 12.48
N THR A 223 1.77 -8.14 12.93
CA THR A 223 2.47 -8.51 14.17
C THR A 223 3.98 -8.68 13.95
N GLY A 224 4.42 -8.71 12.70
CA GLY A 224 5.79 -8.98 12.30
C GLY A 224 6.08 -10.45 12.06
N ARG A 225 5.08 -11.35 12.13
CA ARG A 225 5.23 -12.75 11.77
C ARG A 225 5.48 -12.90 10.28
N ASN A 226 6.52 -13.63 9.89
CA ASN A 226 6.74 -13.95 8.49
C ASN A 226 5.61 -14.84 7.96
N MET A 227 5.10 -14.48 6.80
CA MET A 227 4.06 -15.21 6.12
C MET A 227 4.65 -16.16 5.07
N THR A 228 3.93 -17.22 4.80
CA THR A 228 4.24 -18.13 3.69
C THR A 228 3.66 -17.62 2.38
N TRP A 229 4.34 -17.96 1.27
CA TRP A 229 3.95 -17.54 -0.08
C TRP A 229 2.80 -18.35 -0.67
#